data_545dd0f3103c31ca1100e2802ead0730
#
_entry.id   545dd0f3103c31ca1100e2802ead0730
#
_cell.length_a   1.000
_cell.length_b   1.000
_cell.length_c   1.000
_cell.angle_alpha   90.00
_cell.angle_beta   90.00
_cell.angle_gamma   90.00
#
_symmetry.space_group_name_H-M   'P 1'
#
loop_
_entity.id
_entity.type
_entity.pdbx_description
1 polymer ?
#
loop_
_entity_poly.entity_id
_entity_poly.type
_entity_poly.pdbx_seq_one_letter_code
_entity_poly.pdbx_strand_id
1 'polypeptide(L)'
;MVKPLPAPSALREEALATMRKTLGRAGEVLEHQWVGRDSGPPADPSYHLSFNLRVEKGNPAARGKVWQLRAIIKSVVHPREARQAIWNLKRNPPQDERGVPIYPLLIAPYISDSVAAICQQEGIGWLDLGGNCELEFGGLWFRVETPKRVHQERRILKSLFTPKALRILRVLMLGPLRGHKTEELAEAAGVSLALVSKVRKHLIDQALAKADGDGLRLTDPGALLAEWLPTDDFEKRVESRDYSLLDYDAAKVAELLGEQLDSLSISHAFTQWFAGWLRAPYTLPPMISVYVEDFPEHAFLRSELGARRVSRHEGRLRLLKSSDHRGVTIGQQEVKGFKLVSDVQIYLDLAKAGLRGDEQAEELRNRDDFAGGWK
;
A
#
# COMPACT_ATOMS: atom_id res chain seq x y z
N MET A 1 10.94 -12.10 -15.71
CA MET A 1 12.17 -11.32 -15.95
C MET A 1 11.78 -9.84 -15.96
N VAL A 2 12.32 -9.03 -15.06
CA VAL A 2 12.15 -7.58 -15.07
C VAL A 2 13.01 -7.06 -16.21
N LYS A 3 12.38 -6.38 -17.19
CA LYS A 3 13.15 -5.69 -18.23
C LYS A 3 14.08 -4.69 -17.51
N PRO A 4 15.40 -4.74 -17.72
CA PRO A 4 16.28 -3.74 -17.11
C PRO A 4 15.84 -2.34 -17.54
N LEU A 5 16.06 -1.34 -16.68
CA LEU A 5 15.81 0.06 -17.01
C LEU A 5 16.57 0.36 -18.32
N PRO A 6 15.93 0.99 -19.30
CA PRO A 6 16.57 1.29 -20.58
C PRO A 6 17.81 2.18 -20.36
N ALA A 7 18.85 1.93 -21.14
CA ALA A 7 20.01 2.80 -21.17
C ALA A 7 19.57 4.27 -21.45
N PRO A 8 20.31 5.29 -21.00
CA PRO A 8 19.91 6.69 -21.13
C PRO A 8 19.50 7.13 -22.55
N SER A 9 20.18 6.64 -23.57
CA SER A 9 19.82 6.90 -24.99
C SER A 9 18.54 6.21 -25.38
N ALA A 10 18.34 4.97 -24.96
CA ALA A 10 17.13 4.20 -25.24
C ALA A 10 15.88 4.78 -24.55
N LEU A 11 16.04 5.31 -23.34
CA LEU A 11 14.95 6.00 -22.62
C LEU A 11 14.45 7.23 -23.39
N ARG A 12 15.36 8.01 -23.96
CA ARG A 12 15.04 9.20 -24.77
C ARG A 12 14.23 8.83 -26.01
N GLU A 13 14.69 7.83 -26.73
CA GLU A 13 14.03 7.37 -27.97
C GLU A 13 12.65 6.77 -27.66
N GLU A 14 12.54 5.95 -26.63
CA GLU A 14 11.28 5.34 -26.22
C GLU A 14 10.29 6.41 -25.73
N ALA A 15 10.74 7.39 -24.96
CA ALA A 15 9.92 8.52 -24.50
C ALA A 15 9.38 9.33 -25.68
N LEU A 16 10.24 9.66 -26.65
CA LEU A 16 9.85 10.41 -27.85
C LEU A 16 8.85 9.63 -28.71
N ALA A 17 9.10 8.34 -28.92
CA ALA A 17 8.21 7.47 -29.69
C ALA A 17 6.84 7.32 -29.02
N THR A 18 6.82 7.09 -27.68
CA THR A 18 5.58 6.95 -26.91
C THR A 18 4.81 8.27 -26.90
N MET A 19 5.50 9.38 -26.71
CA MET A 19 4.91 10.72 -26.72
C MET A 19 4.23 10.99 -28.07
N ARG A 20 4.92 10.79 -29.21
CA ARG A 20 4.34 10.98 -30.54
C ARG A 20 3.12 10.09 -30.78
N LYS A 21 3.21 8.82 -30.40
CA LYS A 21 2.11 7.85 -30.53
C LYS A 21 0.89 8.23 -29.68
N THR A 22 1.11 8.66 -28.45
CA THR A 22 0.03 8.92 -27.48
C THR A 22 -0.58 10.28 -27.72
N LEU A 23 0.23 11.33 -27.85
CA LEU A 23 -0.24 12.69 -28.07
C LEU A 23 -0.74 12.93 -29.48
N GLY A 24 -0.28 12.16 -30.46
CA GLY A 24 -0.84 12.15 -31.83
C GLY A 24 -2.32 11.79 -31.91
N ARG A 25 -2.88 11.26 -30.81
CA ARG A 25 -4.35 11.07 -30.67
C ARG A 25 -5.09 12.35 -30.33
N ALA A 26 -4.43 13.32 -29.72
CA ALA A 26 -4.98 14.61 -29.30
C ALA A 26 -4.71 15.72 -30.34
N GLY A 27 -3.61 15.61 -31.10
CA GLY A 27 -3.19 16.60 -32.07
C GLY A 27 -1.91 16.23 -32.80
N GLU A 28 -1.37 17.17 -33.56
CA GLU A 28 -0.13 17.00 -34.30
C GLU A 28 1.07 17.44 -33.44
N VAL A 29 2.01 16.52 -33.19
CA VAL A 29 3.28 16.83 -32.56
C VAL A 29 4.21 17.41 -33.63
N LEU A 30 4.49 18.69 -33.50
CA LEU A 30 5.36 19.46 -34.39
C LEU A 30 6.84 19.27 -34.01
N GLU A 31 7.64 20.30 -34.20
CA GLU A 31 9.06 20.31 -33.85
C GLU A 31 9.32 19.98 -32.38
N HIS A 32 10.43 19.29 -32.13
CA HIS A 32 10.92 19.02 -30.78
C HIS A 32 12.40 19.36 -30.66
N GLN A 33 12.80 19.79 -29.46
CA GLN A 33 14.17 20.14 -29.13
C GLN A 33 14.55 19.54 -27.79
N TRP A 34 15.70 18.87 -27.75
CA TRP A 34 16.31 18.45 -26.49
C TRP A 34 17.01 19.67 -25.85
N VAL A 35 16.58 20.05 -24.67
CA VAL A 35 17.17 21.11 -23.88
C VAL A 35 18.13 20.44 -22.90
N GLY A 36 19.38 20.87 -22.80
CA GLY A 36 20.52 20.32 -22.09
C GLY A 36 20.28 19.41 -20.87
N ARG A 37 21.32 18.80 -20.33
CA ARG A 37 21.25 18.11 -19.04
C ARG A 37 21.06 19.14 -17.93
N ASP A 38 20.10 18.93 -17.05
CA ASP A 38 20.10 19.61 -15.76
C ASP A 38 21.37 19.19 -15.00
N SER A 39 22.11 20.15 -14.43
CA SER A 39 23.32 19.94 -13.66
C SER A 39 23.01 19.39 -12.26
N GLY A 40 22.16 18.33 -12.20
CA GLY A 40 21.90 17.56 -10.99
C GLY A 40 23.04 16.57 -10.68
N PRO A 41 23.12 16.04 -9.47
CA PRO A 41 24.14 15.07 -9.09
C PRO A 41 24.11 13.85 -10.02
N PRO A 42 25.27 13.20 -10.29
CA PRO A 42 25.41 12.11 -11.28
C PRO A 42 24.49 10.90 -11.08
N ALA A 43 23.83 10.81 -9.92
CA ALA A 43 22.96 9.69 -9.56
C ALA A 43 21.53 9.74 -10.12
N ASP A 44 21.07 10.88 -10.66
CA ASP A 44 19.70 11.04 -11.20
C ASP A 44 19.69 11.88 -12.48
N PRO A 45 20.00 11.28 -13.64
CA PRO A 45 19.97 11.99 -14.92
C PRO A 45 18.52 12.29 -15.32
N SER A 46 18.12 13.57 -15.25
CA SER A 46 16.91 14.05 -15.89
C SER A 46 17.23 14.59 -17.28
N TYR A 47 16.30 14.37 -18.20
CA TYR A 47 16.39 14.93 -19.57
C TYR A 47 15.23 15.90 -19.76
N HIS A 48 15.53 17.04 -20.41
CA HIS A 48 14.51 18.03 -20.73
C HIS A 48 14.19 17.97 -22.22
N LEU A 49 12.90 17.92 -22.54
CA LEU A 49 12.39 17.92 -23.90
C LEU A 49 11.37 19.04 -24.05
N SER A 50 11.57 19.90 -25.03
CA SER A 50 10.57 20.89 -25.44
C SER A 50 10.01 20.51 -26.80
N PHE A 51 8.69 20.56 -26.97
CA PHE A 51 8.03 20.28 -28.24
C PHE A 51 6.74 21.07 -28.37
N ASN A 52 6.30 21.28 -29.61
CA ASN A 52 5.06 21.97 -29.90
C ASN A 52 3.96 20.94 -30.26
N LEU A 53 2.78 21.11 -29.68
CA LEU A 53 1.58 20.33 -29.97
C LEU A 53 0.51 21.27 -30.55
N ARG A 54 0.09 21.01 -31.80
CA ARG A 54 -1.09 21.63 -32.39
C ARG A 54 -2.30 20.78 -32.01
N VAL A 55 -3.21 21.35 -31.27
CA VAL A 55 -4.42 20.65 -30.79
C VAL A 55 -5.40 20.49 -31.95
N GLU A 56 -5.75 19.27 -32.32
CA GLU A 56 -6.73 19.00 -33.38
C GLU A 56 -8.07 18.53 -32.84
N LYS A 57 -8.10 17.94 -31.65
CA LYS A 57 -9.30 17.39 -30.98
C LYS A 57 -9.58 18.13 -29.69
N GLY A 58 -10.83 18.14 -29.25
CA GLY A 58 -11.27 18.76 -28.00
C GLY A 58 -12.21 19.92 -28.19
N ASN A 59 -12.26 20.82 -27.21
CA ASN A 59 -13.13 21.99 -27.23
C ASN A 59 -12.80 22.90 -28.44
N PRO A 60 -13.82 23.46 -29.16
CA PRO A 60 -13.58 24.40 -30.25
C PRO A 60 -12.61 25.55 -29.92
N ALA A 61 -12.58 26.01 -28.66
CA ALA A 61 -11.64 27.03 -28.19
C ALA A 61 -10.18 26.60 -28.16
N ALA A 62 -9.90 25.29 -28.12
CA ALA A 62 -8.55 24.72 -28.11
C ALA A 62 -8.05 24.34 -29.52
N ARG A 63 -8.96 24.08 -30.46
CA ARG A 63 -8.62 23.63 -31.82
C ARG A 63 -7.76 24.63 -32.58
N GLY A 64 -6.76 24.11 -33.28
CA GLY A 64 -5.83 24.90 -34.08
C GLY A 64 -4.77 25.66 -33.27
N LYS A 65 -4.92 25.76 -31.95
CA LYS A 65 -3.93 26.41 -31.11
C LYS A 65 -2.69 25.54 -30.96
N VAL A 66 -1.53 26.19 -30.94
CA VAL A 66 -0.23 25.56 -30.67
C VAL A 66 0.12 25.82 -29.21
N TRP A 67 0.52 24.78 -28.52
CA TRP A 67 1.03 24.80 -27.17
C TRP A 67 2.46 24.27 -27.17
N GLN A 68 3.36 24.94 -26.44
CA GLN A 68 4.66 24.40 -26.16
C GLN A 68 4.57 23.50 -24.93
N LEU A 69 4.90 22.21 -25.04
CA LEU A 69 5.01 21.31 -23.92
C LEU A 69 6.47 21.20 -23.50
N ARG A 70 6.72 21.43 -22.22
CA ARG A 70 8.05 21.31 -21.63
C ARG A 70 8.08 20.12 -20.70
N ALA A 71 8.79 19.07 -21.11
CA ALA A 71 8.82 17.80 -20.40
C ALA A 71 10.12 17.60 -19.62
N ILE A 72 10.02 17.07 -18.41
CA ILE A 72 11.12 16.41 -17.70
C ILE A 72 10.93 14.91 -17.83
N ILE A 73 11.98 14.21 -18.28
CA ILE A 73 12.01 12.75 -18.39
C ILE A 73 12.89 12.21 -17.29
N LYS A 74 12.33 11.33 -16.46
CA LYS A 74 13.00 10.65 -15.36
C LYS A 74 13.07 9.15 -15.63
N SER A 75 14.18 8.50 -15.30
CA SER A 75 14.31 7.05 -15.38
C SER A 75 13.47 6.31 -14.34
N VAL A 76 13.30 6.92 -13.17
CA VAL A 76 12.43 6.49 -12.08
C VAL A 76 11.81 7.75 -11.47
N VAL A 77 10.53 7.70 -11.13
CA VAL A 77 9.86 8.80 -10.44
C VAL A 77 8.99 8.26 -9.32
N HIS A 78 9.29 8.73 -8.12
CA HIS A 78 8.50 8.52 -6.91
C HIS A 78 7.93 9.85 -6.43
N PRO A 79 7.00 9.89 -5.48
CA PRO A 79 6.36 11.13 -5.04
C PRO A 79 7.32 12.27 -4.67
N ARG A 80 8.46 11.94 -4.08
CA ARG A 80 9.49 12.96 -3.74
C ARG A 80 10.16 13.54 -4.98
N GLU A 81 10.60 12.69 -5.90
CA GLU A 81 11.22 13.10 -7.17
C GLU A 81 10.22 13.83 -8.07
N ALA A 82 8.93 13.43 -8.03
CA ALA A 82 7.87 14.14 -8.74
C ALA A 82 7.74 15.58 -8.26
N ARG A 83 7.64 15.81 -6.94
CA ARG A 83 7.59 17.18 -6.39
C ARG A 83 8.80 18.02 -6.78
N GLN A 84 9.99 17.45 -6.77
CA GLN A 84 11.22 18.13 -7.19
C GLN A 84 11.19 18.47 -8.68
N ALA A 85 10.77 17.53 -9.53
CA ALA A 85 10.65 17.75 -10.97
C ALA A 85 9.59 18.81 -11.30
N ILE A 86 8.45 18.78 -10.61
CA ILE A 86 7.38 19.77 -10.73
C ILE A 86 7.87 21.16 -10.36
N TRP A 87 8.57 21.29 -9.24
CA TRP A 87 9.15 22.57 -8.81
C TRP A 87 10.11 23.13 -9.86
N ASN A 88 10.97 22.29 -10.45
CA ASN A 88 11.87 22.67 -11.54
C ASN A 88 11.09 23.12 -12.78
N LEU A 89 10.02 22.42 -13.16
CA LEU A 89 9.18 22.77 -14.30
C LEU A 89 8.48 24.13 -14.10
N LYS A 90 7.97 24.40 -12.91
CA LYS A 90 7.22 25.62 -12.58
C LYS A 90 8.10 26.87 -12.43
N ARG A 91 9.40 26.71 -12.26
CA ARG A 91 10.34 27.85 -12.23
C ARG A 91 10.53 28.53 -13.60
N ASN A 92 10.14 27.84 -14.67
CA ASN A 92 10.19 28.40 -16.02
C ASN A 92 8.98 29.34 -16.27
N PRO A 93 9.14 30.36 -17.12
CA PRO A 93 8.03 31.26 -17.44
C PRO A 93 6.86 30.49 -18.08
N PRO A 94 5.60 30.92 -17.86
CA PRO A 94 4.40 30.24 -18.38
C PRO A 94 4.22 30.42 -19.90
N GLN A 95 5.02 31.28 -20.54
CA GLN A 95 5.02 31.52 -21.98
C GLN A 95 6.47 31.59 -22.49
N ASP A 96 6.66 31.24 -23.74
CA ASP A 96 7.93 31.44 -24.42
C ASP A 96 8.11 32.94 -24.84
N GLU A 97 9.27 33.27 -25.44
CA GLU A 97 9.59 34.66 -25.93
C GLU A 97 8.62 35.15 -27.01
N ARG A 98 7.85 34.27 -27.64
CA ARG A 98 6.84 34.56 -28.67
C ARG A 98 5.42 34.63 -28.10
N GLY A 99 5.27 34.50 -26.78
CA GLY A 99 3.97 34.47 -26.11
C GLY A 99 3.19 33.15 -26.25
N VAL A 100 3.84 32.10 -26.73
CA VAL A 100 3.22 30.76 -26.79
C VAL A 100 3.11 30.17 -25.37
N PRO A 101 1.93 29.73 -24.93
CA PRO A 101 1.77 29.19 -23.60
C PRO A 101 2.55 27.88 -23.45
N ILE A 102 3.21 27.71 -22.31
CA ILE A 102 4.00 26.53 -21.97
C ILE A 102 3.20 25.67 -21.00
N TYR A 103 3.07 24.37 -21.33
CA TYR A 103 2.46 23.41 -20.46
C TYR A 103 3.51 22.41 -19.93
N PRO A 104 3.68 22.28 -18.61
CA PRO A 104 4.65 21.38 -18.01
C PRO A 104 4.20 19.93 -18.08
N LEU A 105 5.12 19.00 -18.33
CA LEU A 105 4.86 17.57 -18.51
C LEU A 105 5.93 16.74 -17.78
N LEU A 106 5.50 15.74 -17.01
CA LEU A 106 6.38 14.73 -16.42
C LEU A 106 6.30 13.44 -17.24
N ILE A 107 7.46 12.92 -17.67
CA ILE A 107 7.54 11.64 -18.41
C ILE A 107 8.42 10.66 -17.63
N ALA A 108 7.97 9.42 -17.49
CA ALA A 108 8.74 8.34 -16.87
C ALA A 108 8.36 6.96 -17.45
N PRO A 109 9.19 5.92 -17.28
CA PRO A 109 8.82 4.56 -17.67
C PRO A 109 7.52 4.09 -17.05
N TYR A 110 7.25 4.53 -15.82
CA TYR A 110 6.04 4.25 -15.07
C TYR A 110 5.69 5.42 -14.14
N ILE A 111 4.41 5.77 -14.08
CA ILE A 111 3.87 6.78 -13.18
C ILE A 111 2.78 6.14 -12.32
N SER A 112 3.01 6.10 -10.99
CA SER A 112 2.05 5.55 -10.01
C SER A 112 0.86 6.49 -9.82
N ASP A 113 -0.25 5.96 -9.26
CA ASP A 113 -1.43 6.79 -8.96
C ASP A 113 -1.11 7.92 -7.99
N SER A 114 -0.23 7.70 -7.02
CA SER A 114 0.23 8.76 -6.10
C SER A 114 1.00 9.88 -6.83
N VAL A 115 1.84 9.53 -7.81
CA VAL A 115 2.55 10.54 -8.64
C VAL A 115 1.58 11.22 -9.59
N ALA A 116 0.65 10.50 -10.21
CA ALA A 116 -0.39 11.06 -11.07
C ALA A 116 -1.27 12.07 -10.31
N ALA A 117 -1.69 11.72 -9.09
CA ALA A 117 -2.46 12.62 -8.21
C ALA A 117 -1.68 13.91 -7.87
N ILE A 118 -0.37 13.82 -7.59
CA ILE A 118 0.49 14.99 -7.37
C ILE A 118 0.54 15.85 -8.64
N CYS A 119 0.72 15.25 -9.82
CA CYS A 119 0.73 16.00 -11.08
C CYS A 119 -0.58 16.74 -11.30
N GLN A 120 -1.71 16.09 -11.06
CA GLN A 120 -3.05 16.66 -11.17
C GLN A 120 -3.27 17.82 -10.19
N GLN A 121 -2.91 17.64 -8.91
CA GLN A 121 -3.00 18.70 -7.89
C GLN A 121 -2.16 19.92 -8.25
N GLU A 122 -1.03 19.70 -8.89
CA GLU A 122 -0.09 20.74 -9.31
C GLU A 122 -0.37 21.30 -10.71
N GLY A 123 -1.42 20.86 -11.40
CA GLY A 123 -1.82 21.36 -12.73
C GLY A 123 -0.80 21.07 -13.83
N ILE A 124 -0.06 19.97 -13.75
CA ILE A 124 0.88 19.52 -14.77
C ILE A 124 0.44 18.21 -15.41
N GLY A 125 0.80 18.00 -16.66
CA GLY A 125 0.56 16.74 -17.35
C GLY A 125 1.55 15.65 -16.95
N TRP A 126 1.16 14.41 -17.20
CA TRP A 126 2.05 13.26 -17.08
C TRP A 126 1.84 12.25 -18.21
N LEU A 127 2.90 11.52 -18.54
CA LEU A 127 2.91 10.45 -19.55
C LEU A 127 3.86 9.35 -19.11
N ASP A 128 3.41 8.07 -19.14
CA ASP A 128 4.30 6.94 -18.95
C ASP A 128 4.64 6.23 -20.28
N LEU A 129 5.70 5.40 -20.29
CA LEU A 129 6.11 4.66 -21.49
C LEU A 129 5.15 3.49 -21.81
N GLY A 130 4.21 3.17 -20.94
CA GLY A 130 3.08 2.29 -21.23
C GLY A 130 2.01 2.95 -22.11
N GLY A 131 2.11 4.27 -22.31
CA GLY A 131 1.16 5.08 -23.06
C GLY A 131 -0.02 5.59 -22.25
N ASN A 132 0.05 5.48 -20.91
CA ASN A 132 -0.91 6.15 -20.03
C ASN A 132 -0.52 7.62 -19.91
N CYS A 133 -1.51 8.50 -19.92
CA CYS A 133 -1.27 9.93 -19.75
C CYS A 133 -2.53 10.67 -19.27
N GLU A 134 -2.30 11.82 -18.69
CA GLU A 134 -3.33 12.81 -18.42
C GLU A 134 -2.77 14.21 -18.67
N LEU A 135 -3.49 14.99 -19.47
CA LEU A 135 -3.14 16.37 -19.81
C LEU A 135 -4.41 17.23 -19.73
N GLU A 136 -4.27 18.40 -19.10
CA GLU A 136 -5.35 19.37 -18.99
C GLU A 136 -4.81 20.78 -19.19
N PHE A 137 -5.05 21.35 -20.36
CA PHE A 137 -4.64 22.74 -20.69
C PHE A 137 -5.51 23.33 -21.80
N GLY A 138 -5.74 24.63 -21.74
CA GLY A 138 -6.36 25.39 -22.83
C GLY A 138 -7.76 24.90 -23.28
N GLY A 139 -8.48 24.19 -22.42
CA GLY A 139 -9.76 23.55 -22.75
C GLY A 139 -9.62 22.15 -23.38
N LEU A 140 -8.39 21.62 -23.50
CA LEU A 140 -8.13 20.23 -23.80
C LEU A 140 -8.05 19.45 -22.48
N TRP A 141 -8.88 18.39 -22.34
CA TRP A 141 -8.69 17.34 -21.36
C TRP A 141 -8.48 16.03 -22.12
N PHE A 142 -7.34 15.40 -21.90
CA PHE A 142 -6.93 14.19 -22.62
C PHE A 142 -6.35 13.18 -21.65
N ARG A 143 -7.01 12.03 -21.52
CA ARG A 143 -6.61 10.94 -20.64
C ARG A 143 -6.59 9.62 -21.40
N VAL A 144 -5.53 8.86 -21.23
CA VAL A 144 -5.39 7.50 -21.75
C VAL A 144 -4.98 6.58 -20.61
N GLU A 145 -5.71 5.50 -20.43
CA GLU A 145 -5.39 4.40 -19.52
C GLU A 145 -5.26 3.09 -20.27
N THR A 146 -4.20 2.36 -20.01
CA THR A 146 -3.94 1.04 -20.60
C THR A 146 -3.91 -0.05 -19.53
N PRO A 147 -4.32 -1.30 -19.87
CA PRO A 147 -4.32 -2.42 -18.91
C PRO A 147 -2.94 -2.73 -18.30
N LYS A 148 -1.84 -2.30 -18.93
CA LYS A 148 -0.47 -2.53 -18.45
C LYS A 148 -0.16 -1.80 -17.16
N ARG A 149 -0.80 -0.65 -16.88
CA ARG A 149 -0.61 0.11 -15.64
C ARG A 149 -1.05 -0.69 -14.42
N VAL A 150 -2.24 -1.27 -14.48
CA VAL A 150 -2.82 -2.11 -13.42
C VAL A 150 -1.90 -3.28 -13.05
N HIS A 151 -1.20 -3.86 -14.03
CA HIS A 151 -0.27 -4.97 -13.79
C HIS A 151 1.02 -4.56 -13.08
N GLN A 152 1.54 -3.36 -13.34
CA GLN A 152 2.77 -2.86 -12.73
C GLN A 152 2.54 -2.45 -11.27
N GLU A 153 1.47 -1.75 -10.97
CA GLU A 153 1.07 -1.40 -9.60
C GLU A 153 0.83 -2.64 -8.73
N ARG A 154 0.08 -3.61 -9.24
CA ARG A 154 -0.13 -4.90 -8.55
C ARG A 154 1.17 -5.65 -8.25
N ARG A 155 2.22 -5.50 -9.07
CA ARG A 155 3.53 -6.13 -8.84
C ARG A 155 4.33 -5.43 -7.73
N ILE A 156 4.27 -4.11 -7.70
CA ILE A 156 4.96 -3.29 -6.69
C ILE A 156 4.31 -3.53 -5.33
N LEU A 157 3.00 -3.43 -5.23
CA LEU A 157 2.23 -3.75 -4.03
C LEU A 157 2.47 -5.20 -3.57
N LYS A 158 2.42 -6.18 -4.47
CA LYS A 158 2.71 -7.59 -4.12
C LYS A 158 4.09 -7.81 -3.50
N SER A 159 5.09 -7.01 -3.83
CA SER A 159 6.43 -7.17 -3.22
C SER A 159 6.50 -6.67 -1.77
N LEU A 160 5.66 -5.69 -1.41
CA LEU A 160 5.59 -5.13 -0.06
C LEU A 160 4.75 -6.01 0.88
N PHE A 161 3.71 -6.67 0.34
CA PHE A 161 2.77 -7.51 1.11
C PHE A 161 3.09 -9.02 1.05
N THR A 162 4.37 -9.38 0.91
CA THR A 162 4.81 -10.77 1.09
C THR A 162 4.85 -11.13 2.59
N PRO A 163 4.66 -12.40 3.00
CA PRO A 163 4.58 -12.76 4.41
C PRO A 163 5.71 -12.21 5.27
N LYS A 164 6.97 -12.34 4.83
CA LYS A 164 8.13 -11.81 5.56
C LYS A 164 8.19 -10.28 5.58
N ALA A 165 7.78 -9.59 4.51
CA ALA A 165 7.71 -8.13 4.50
C ALA A 165 6.58 -7.61 5.39
N LEU A 166 5.45 -8.33 5.45
CA LEU A 166 4.35 -8.02 6.36
C LEU A 166 4.75 -8.05 7.84
N ARG A 167 5.74 -8.86 8.23
CA ARG A 167 6.27 -8.82 9.60
C ARG A 167 6.89 -7.45 9.92
N ILE A 168 7.65 -6.88 8.98
CA ILE A 168 8.25 -5.54 9.12
C ILE A 168 7.14 -4.48 9.24
N LEU A 169 6.11 -4.56 8.38
CA LEU A 169 4.99 -3.63 8.43
C LEU A 169 4.24 -3.71 9.76
N ARG A 170 4.02 -4.91 10.31
CA ARG A 170 3.40 -5.07 11.64
C ARG A 170 4.21 -4.39 12.73
N VAL A 171 5.54 -4.58 12.75
CA VAL A 171 6.41 -3.90 13.72
C VAL A 171 6.30 -2.38 13.59
N LEU A 172 6.38 -1.84 12.37
CA LEU A 172 6.23 -0.40 12.11
C LEU A 172 4.86 0.15 12.55
N MET A 173 3.81 -0.66 12.45
CA MET A 173 2.44 -0.26 12.79
C MET A 173 2.17 -0.30 14.31
N LEU A 174 3.01 -0.91 15.13
CA LEU A 174 2.88 -0.90 16.60
C LEU A 174 3.27 0.44 17.24
N GLY A 175 4.04 1.24 16.55
CA GLY A 175 4.43 2.57 16.98
C GLY A 175 4.78 3.41 15.76
N PRO A 176 3.80 3.77 14.94
CA PRO A 176 4.04 4.26 13.57
C PRO A 176 4.77 5.60 13.52
N LEU A 177 4.64 6.40 14.55
CA LEU A 177 5.30 7.72 14.65
C LEU A 177 6.71 7.64 15.26
N ARG A 178 7.08 6.50 15.84
CA ARG A 178 8.43 6.24 16.36
C ARG A 178 9.41 5.95 15.23
N GLY A 179 10.63 6.44 15.35
CA GLY A 179 11.75 6.03 14.49
C GLY A 179 12.26 4.62 14.85
N HIS A 180 12.48 3.78 13.85
CA HIS A 180 12.98 2.43 14.01
C HIS A 180 14.30 2.26 13.25
N LYS A 181 15.35 1.78 13.94
CA LYS A 181 16.61 1.42 13.29
C LYS A 181 16.46 0.12 12.47
N THR A 182 17.26 -0.01 11.43
CA THR A 182 17.19 -1.18 10.52
C THR A 182 17.42 -2.50 11.25
N GLU A 183 18.36 -2.51 12.19
CA GLU A 183 18.74 -3.67 13.02
C GLU A 183 17.59 -4.06 13.96
N GLU A 184 16.96 -3.07 14.61
CA GLU A 184 15.81 -3.26 15.49
C GLU A 184 14.62 -3.88 14.72
N LEU A 185 14.34 -3.36 13.53
CA LEU A 185 13.27 -3.92 12.66
C LEU A 185 13.57 -5.35 12.22
N ALA A 186 14.83 -5.65 11.90
CA ALA A 186 15.23 -6.98 11.48
C ALA A 186 15.05 -8.00 12.61
N GLU A 187 15.47 -7.67 13.82
CA GLU A 187 15.33 -8.49 15.01
C GLU A 187 13.86 -8.70 15.38
N ALA A 188 13.09 -7.62 15.55
CA ALA A 188 11.69 -7.66 15.95
C ALA A 188 10.83 -8.43 14.93
N ALA A 189 11.04 -8.22 13.64
CA ALA A 189 10.33 -8.93 12.58
C ALA A 189 10.88 -10.35 12.32
N GLY A 190 12.06 -10.70 12.81
CA GLY A 190 12.74 -11.98 12.55
C GLY A 190 13.05 -12.18 11.07
N VAL A 191 13.65 -11.16 10.45
CA VAL A 191 14.00 -11.15 9.03
C VAL A 191 15.43 -10.62 8.80
N SER A 192 15.95 -10.75 7.58
CA SER A 192 17.28 -10.24 7.25
C SER A 192 17.31 -8.71 7.10
N LEU A 193 18.46 -8.09 7.41
CA LEU A 193 18.73 -6.67 7.17
C LEU A 193 18.51 -6.26 5.70
N ALA A 194 18.84 -7.15 4.76
CA ALA A 194 18.64 -6.92 3.33
C ALA A 194 17.14 -6.77 2.98
N LEU A 195 16.26 -7.56 3.61
CA LEU A 195 14.83 -7.43 3.41
C LEU A 195 14.30 -6.13 4.03
N VAL A 196 14.74 -5.76 5.23
CA VAL A 196 14.38 -4.49 5.87
C VAL A 196 14.80 -3.32 4.98
N SER A 197 16.05 -3.32 4.46
CA SER A 197 16.54 -2.26 3.56
C SER A 197 15.69 -2.14 2.29
N LYS A 198 15.26 -3.28 1.73
CA LYS A 198 14.38 -3.31 0.55
C LYS A 198 12.99 -2.73 0.87
N VAL A 199 12.37 -3.14 1.97
CA VAL A 199 11.06 -2.64 2.42
C VAL A 199 11.15 -1.15 2.76
N ARG A 200 12.19 -0.73 3.51
CA ARG A 200 12.47 0.68 3.83
C ARG A 200 12.52 1.55 2.58
N LYS A 201 13.34 1.14 1.59
CA LYS A 201 13.44 1.86 0.32
C LYS A 201 12.06 2.00 -0.33
N HIS A 202 11.29 0.91 -0.39
CA HIS A 202 9.97 0.89 -1.01
C HIS A 202 8.97 1.83 -0.33
N LEU A 203 8.91 1.81 1.01
CA LEU A 203 8.03 2.69 1.79
C LEU A 203 8.38 4.17 1.61
N ILE A 204 9.68 4.50 1.56
CA ILE A 204 10.15 5.87 1.32
C ILE A 204 9.81 6.30 -0.12
N ASP A 205 10.05 5.45 -1.09
CA ASP A 205 9.76 5.68 -2.50
C ASP A 205 8.26 5.98 -2.74
N GLN A 206 7.38 5.29 -2.00
CA GLN A 206 5.93 5.52 -2.04
C GLN A 206 5.45 6.66 -1.11
N ALA A 207 6.35 7.36 -0.44
CA ALA A 207 6.05 8.39 0.55
C ALA A 207 5.20 7.90 1.75
N LEU A 208 5.14 6.59 1.99
CA LEU A 208 4.46 5.97 3.13
C LEU A 208 5.32 6.03 4.40
N ALA A 209 6.62 6.25 4.27
CA ALA A 209 7.54 6.42 5.37
C ALA A 209 8.61 7.46 5.07
N LYS A 210 9.23 7.99 6.12
CA LYS A 210 10.43 8.82 6.06
C LYS A 210 11.52 8.25 6.97
N ALA A 211 12.77 8.51 6.61
CA ALA A 211 13.92 8.15 7.43
C ALA A 211 14.74 9.40 7.77
N ASP A 212 15.12 9.51 9.02
CA ASP A 212 15.96 10.56 9.57
C ASP A 212 16.96 9.97 10.57
N GLY A 213 17.56 10.81 11.42
CA GLY A 213 18.53 10.37 12.45
C GLY A 213 17.97 9.35 13.43
N ASP A 214 16.66 9.37 13.68
CA ASP A 214 15.98 8.47 14.61
C ASP A 214 15.59 7.12 13.96
N GLY A 215 15.69 7.02 12.63
CA GLY A 215 15.38 5.80 11.88
C GLY A 215 14.21 5.95 10.91
N LEU A 216 13.59 4.80 10.57
CA LEU A 216 12.42 4.72 9.70
C LEU A 216 11.13 4.91 10.51
N ARG A 217 10.26 5.81 10.09
CA ARG A 217 8.90 5.99 10.65
C ARG A 217 7.87 6.15 9.55
N LEU A 218 6.65 5.71 9.81
CA LEU A 218 5.53 5.90 8.89
C LEU A 218 5.13 7.38 8.84
N THR A 219 4.72 7.84 7.66
CA THR A 219 4.20 9.20 7.44
C THR A 219 2.68 9.22 7.45
N ASP A 220 2.06 8.13 6.97
CA ASP A 220 0.62 7.93 6.93
C ASP A 220 0.31 6.44 7.15
N PRO A 221 0.17 6.02 8.43
CA PRO A 221 -0.20 4.64 8.76
C PRO A 221 -1.57 4.24 8.22
N GLY A 222 -2.50 5.19 8.14
CA GLY A 222 -3.84 4.96 7.62
C GLY A 222 -3.82 4.62 6.13
N ALA A 223 -3.04 5.35 5.33
CA ALA A 223 -2.85 5.06 3.92
C ALA A 223 -2.19 3.68 3.70
N LEU A 224 -1.17 3.34 4.51
CA LEU A 224 -0.55 2.02 4.43
C LEU A 224 -1.55 0.89 4.75
N LEU A 225 -2.40 1.06 5.77
CA LEU A 225 -3.43 0.08 6.12
C LEU A 225 -4.49 -0.05 5.01
N ALA A 226 -4.89 1.08 4.42
CA ALA A 226 -5.85 1.10 3.30
C ALA A 226 -5.30 0.38 2.05
N GLU A 227 -3.99 0.48 1.78
CA GLU A 227 -3.33 -0.28 0.70
C GLU A 227 -3.17 -1.77 1.05
N TRP A 228 -2.96 -2.10 2.33
CA TRP A 228 -2.79 -3.48 2.79
C TRP A 228 -4.11 -4.27 2.73
N LEU A 229 -5.19 -3.70 3.25
CA LEU A 229 -6.49 -4.39 3.40
C LEU A 229 -7.00 -5.08 2.11
N PRO A 230 -6.97 -4.46 0.91
CA PRO A 230 -7.40 -5.12 -0.32
C PRO A 230 -6.54 -6.33 -0.71
N THR A 231 -5.26 -6.33 -0.31
CA THR A 231 -4.29 -7.38 -0.65
C THR A 231 -4.30 -8.54 0.35
N ASP A 232 -4.86 -8.34 1.55
CA ASP A 232 -4.95 -9.38 2.57
C ASP A 232 -5.99 -10.42 2.17
N ASP A 233 -5.54 -11.65 1.99
CA ASP A 233 -6.39 -12.80 1.66
C ASP A 233 -6.41 -13.74 2.88
N PHE A 234 -7.35 -13.49 3.79
CA PHE A 234 -7.51 -14.27 5.02
C PHE A 234 -7.60 -15.77 4.74
N GLU A 235 -8.37 -16.14 3.72
CA GLU A 235 -8.63 -17.52 3.36
C GLU A 235 -7.38 -18.29 2.91
N LYS A 236 -6.47 -17.59 2.22
CA LYS A 236 -5.22 -18.20 1.75
C LYS A 236 -4.12 -18.27 2.80
N ARG A 237 -4.15 -17.36 3.79
CA ARG A 237 -3.09 -17.31 4.81
C ARG A 237 -3.40 -18.14 6.05
N VAL A 238 -4.65 -18.65 6.18
CA VAL A 238 -5.13 -19.30 7.40
C VAL A 238 -5.84 -20.62 7.07
N GLU A 239 -5.40 -21.71 7.71
CA GLU A 239 -6.20 -22.92 7.84
C GLU A 239 -7.15 -22.73 9.03
N SER A 240 -8.45 -23.03 8.87
CA SER A 240 -9.44 -22.89 9.94
C SER A 240 -10.13 -24.20 10.30
N ARG A 241 -10.48 -24.35 11.60
CA ARG A 241 -11.30 -25.44 12.10
C ARG A 241 -12.40 -24.86 12.96
N ASP A 242 -13.65 -25.11 12.57
CA ASP A 242 -14.83 -24.59 13.26
C ASP A 242 -15.46 -25.65 14.14
N TYR A 243 -15.97 -25.23 15.31
CA TYR A 243 -16.56 -26.07 16.32
C TYR A 243 -17.87 -25.47 16.85
N SER A 244 -18.91 -26.31 16.99
CA SER A 244 -20.09 -25.96 17.76
C SER A 244 -19.81 -26.20 19.25
N LEU A 245 -20.47 -25.42 20.09
CA LEU A 245 -20.42 -25.53 21.55
C LEU A 245 -21.83 -25.80 22.09
N LEU A 246 -21.92 -26.53 23.19
CA LEU A 246 -23.22 -26.84 23.85
C LEU A 246 -23.78 -25.59 24.56
N ASP A 247 -22.92 -24.85 25.22
CA ASP A 247 -23.23 -23.59 25.84
C ASP A 247 -22.31 -22.51 25.27
N TYR A 248 -22.75 -21.25 25.24
CA TYR A 248 -21.98 -20.13 24.68
C TYR A 248 -22.05 -18.91 25.55
N ASP A 249 -21.16 -18.87 26.51
CA ASP A 249 -20.66 -17.65 27.11
C ASP A 249 -19.27 -17.37 26.55
N ALA A 250 -19.16 -16.31 25.72
CA ALA A 250 -17.92 -16.05 25.00
C ALA A 250 -16.72 -15.84 25.90
N ALA A 251 -16.90 -15.14 27.04
CA ALA A 251 -15.81 -14.86 27.98
C ALA A 251 -15.36 -16.15 28.67
N LYS A 252 -16.31 -16.93 29.21
CA LYS A 252 -16.02 -18.19 29.91
C LYS A 252 -15.39 -19.24 28.98
N VAL A 253 -15.89 -19.37 27.76
CA VAL A 253 -15.29 -20.28 26.77
C VAL A 253 -13.88 -19.85 26.38
N ALA A 254 -13.66 -18.54 26.19
CA ALA A 254 -12.33 -18.04 25.86
C ALA A 254 -11.33 -18.23 27.00
N GLU A 255 -11.76 -18.04 28.26
CA GLU A 255 -10.94 -18.30 29.44
C GLU A 255 -10.52 -19.76 29.53
N LEU A 256 -11.50 -20.68 29.51
CA LEU A 256 -11.22 -22.13 29.54
C LEU A 256 -10.33 -22.56 28.38
N LEU A 257 -10.59 -22.08 27.18
CA LEU A 257 -9.78 -22.39 26.01
C LEU A 257 -8.34 -21.88 26.16
N GLY A 258 -8.17 -20.65 26.64
CA GLY A 258 -6.85 -20.05 26.88
C GLY A 258 -6.03 -20.85 27.88
N GLU A 259 -6.63 -21.19 29.05
CA GLU A 259 -5.99 -22.02 30.06
C GLU A 259 -5.57 -23.39 29.51
N GLN A 260 -6.44 -24.01 28.70
CA GLN A 260 -6.18 -25.30 28.12
C GLN A 260 -5.06 -25.24 27.07
N LEU A 261 -5.04 -24.24 26.21
CA LEU A 261 -3.95 -24.05 25.24
C LEU A 261 -2.62 -23.78 25.93
N ASP A 262 -2.63 -23.03 27.02
CA ASP A 262 -1.42 -22.79 27.84
C ASP A 262 -0.94 -24.09 28.51
N SER A 263 -1.83 -24.92 29.03
CA SER A 263 -1.48 -26.21 29.62
C SER A 263 -0.81 -27.16 28.63
N LEU A 264 -1.19 -27.06 27.36
CA LEU A 264 -0.58 -27.80 26.25
C LEU A 264 0.66 -27.11 25.68
N SER A 265 1.08 -25.98 26.21
CA SER A 265 2.17 -25.15 25.69
C SER A 265 1.96 -24.76 24.22
N ILE A 266 0.73 -24.59 23.79
CA ILE A 266 0.37 -24.14 22.44
C ILE A 266 0.32 -22.60 22.45
N SER A 267 1.23 -21.98 21.69
CA SER A 267 1.21 -20.54 21.49
C SER A 267 -0.10 -20.12 20.81
N HIS A 268 -0.81 -19.14 21.42
CA HIS A 268 -2.12 -18.71 20.94
C HIS A 268 -2.37 -17.21 21.16
N ALA A 269 -3.31 -16.64 20.38
CA ALA A 269 -3.82 -15.29 20.58
C ALA A 269 -5.23 -15.14 19.96
N PHE A 270 -6.15 -14.55 20.71
CA PHE A 270 -7.50 -14.28 20.22
C PHE A 270 -7.51 -13.17 19.19
N THR A 271 -8.47 -13.23 18.27
CA THR A 271 -8.63 -12.28 17.16
C THR A 271 -10.13 -12.08 16.82
N GLN A 272 -10.40 -11.38 15.73
CA GLN A 272 -11.74 -11.10 15.19
C GLN A 272 -12.70 -10.54 16.26
N TRP A 273 -13.96 -11.01 16.28
CA TRP A 273 -15.03 -10.40 17.08
C TRP A 273 -14.76 -10.39 18.57
N PHE A 274 -14.24 -11.46 19.15
CA PHE A 274 -13.95 -11.51 20.58
C PHE A 274 -12.86 -10.51 20.97
N ALA A 275 -11.77 -10.49 20.23
CA ALA A 275 -10.68 -9.54 20.47
C ALA A 275 -11.13 -8.09 20.18
N GLY A 276 -11.87 -7.87 19.09
CA GLY A 276 -12.43 -6.56 18.77
C GLY A 276 -13.36 -6.05 19.84
N TRP A 277 -14.23 -6.90 20.40
CA TRP A 277 -15.13 -6.54 21.49
C TRP A 277 -14.39 -6.21 22.80
N LEU A 278 -13.34 -6.96 23.12
CA LEU A 278 -12.52 -6.65 24.30
C LEU A 278 -11.83 -5.28 24.21
N ARG A 279 -11.38 -4.92 22.99
CA ARG A 279 -10.70 -3.65 22.72
C ARG A 279 -11.68 -2.49 22.54
N ALA A 280 -12.77 -2.69 21.82
CA ALA A 280 -13.80 -1.68 21.53
C ALA A 280 -15.19 -2.35 21.60
N PRO A 281 -15.85 -2.34 22.77
CA PRO A 281 -17.15 -2.97 22.94
C PRO A 281 -18.22 -2.32 22.05
N TYR A 282 -18.63 -3.01 20.98
CA TYR A 282 -19.65 -2.56 20.05
C TYR A 282 -20.67 -3.67 19.77
N THR A 283 -20.24 -4.80 19.26
CA THR A 283 -21.10 -5.95 18.94
C THR A 283 -20.73 -7.13 19.84
N LEU A 284 -21.72 -7.81 20.42
CA LEU A 284 -21.46 -9.07 21.14
C LEU A 284 -20.84 -10.08 20.16
N PRO A 285 -19.75 -10.78 20.56
CA PRO A 285 -19.06 -11.69 19.68
C PRO A 285 -19.97 -12.85 19.23
N PRO A 286 -20.26 -13.00 17.93
CA PRO A 286 -21.07 -14.11 17.43
C PRO A 286 -20.29 -15.42 17.50
N MET A 287 -18.95 -15.34 17.53
CA MET A 287 -18.04 -16.47 17.65
C MET A 287 -16.71 -16.04 18.27
N ILE A 288 -15.98 -16.99 18.81
CA ILE A 288 -14.61 -16.85 19.30
C ILE A 288 -13.67 -17.33 18.21
N SER A 289 -12.69 -16.52 17.85
CA SER A 289 -11.61 -16.89 16.93
C SER A 289 -10.26 -16.73 17.60
N VAL A 290 -9.41 -17.76 17.50
CA VAL A 290 -8.09 -17.77 18.11
C VAL A 290 -7.05 -18.35 17.15
N TYR A 291 -5.95 -17.64 16.97
CA TYR A 291 -4.77 -18.19 16.33
C TYR A 291 -4.09 -19.18 17.27
N VAL A 292 -3.73 -20.32 16.74
CA VAL A 292 -2.94 -21.36 17.42
C VAL A 292 -1.72 -21.70 16.56
N GLU A 293 -0.59 -21.97 17.20
CA GLU A 293 0.61 -22.43 16.49
C GLU A 293 0.37 -23.80 15.85
N ASP A 294 -0.24 -24.71 16.62
CA ASP A 294 -0.70 -26.00 16.16
C ASP A 294 -2.11 -26.33 16.69
N PHE A 295 -2.87 -27.08 15.91
CA PHE A 295 -4.20 -27.48 16.34
C PHE A 295 -4.10 -28.49 17.48
N PRO A 296 -4.80 -28.28 18.60
CA PRO A 296 -4.92 -29.28 19.63
C PRO A 296 -5.70 -30.51 19.12
N GLU A 297 -5.53 -31.63 19.76
CA GLU A 297 -6.28 -32.85 19.43
C GLU A 297 -7.80 -32.61 19.61
N HIS A 298 -8.59 -33.17 18.69
CA HIS A 298 -10.06 -33.02 18.75
C HIS A 298 -10.67 -33.64 20.01
N ALA A 299 -10.15 -34.77 20.48
CA ALA A 299 -10.60 -35.43 21.70
C ALA A 299 -10.49 -34.50 22.91
N PHE A 300 -9.42 -33.75 23.01
CA PHE A 300 -9.18 -32.79 24.07
C PHE A 300 -10.22 -31.64 24.07
N LEU A 301 -10.47 -31.02 22.94
CA LEU A 301 -11.49 -29.95 22.84
C LEU A 301 -12.90 -30.45 23.16
N ARG A 302 -13.17 -31.75 22.84
CA ARG A 302 -14.45 -32.39 23.15
C ARG A 302 -14.63 -32.63 24.65
N SER A 303 -13.60 -33.07 25.35
CA SER A 303 -13.69 -33.33 26.80
C SER A 303 -13.82 -32.06 27.61
N GLU A 304 -13.02 -31.02 27.30
CA GLU A 304 -12.93 -29.81 28.11
C GLU A 304 -14.02 -28.78 27.79
N LEU A 305 -14.36 -28.62 26.51
CA LEU A 305 -15.29 -27.60 26.02
C LEU A 305 -16.60 -28.14 25.45
N GLY A 306 -16.80 -29.49 25.43
CA GLY A 306 -17.92 -30.09 24.73
C GLY A 306 -17.95 -29.78 23.23
N ALA A 307 -16.82 -29.36 22.67
CA ALA A 307 -16.74 -28.89 21.31
C ALA A 307 -16.88 -30.00 20.27
N ARG A 308 -17.74 -29.81 19.28
CA ARG A 308 -17.90 -30.72 18.15
C ARG A 308 -17.51 -30.04 16.85
N ARG A 309 -16.65 -30.67 16.06
CA ARG A 309 -16.26 -30.15 14.76
C ARG A 309 -17.45 -30.03 13.83
N VAL A 310 -17.59 -28.90 13.15
CA VAL A 310 -18.66 -28.59 12.21
C VAL A 310 -18.11 -28.07 10.92
N SER A 311 -18.96 -27.88 9.91
CA SER A 311 -18.58 -27.22 8.67
C SER A 311 -18.21 -25.76 8.92
N ARG A 312 -17.48 -25.20 7.99
CA ARG A 312 -17.03 -23.82 8.07
C ARG A 312 -18.22 -22.87 8.18
N HIS A 313 -18.08 -21.87 9.05
CA HIS A 313 -19.10 -20.86 9.35
C HIS A 313 -20.35 -21.34 10.12
N GLU A 314 -20.40 -22.61 10.54
CA GLU A 314 -21.50 -23.16 11.34
C GLU A 314 -21.20 -23.19 12.85
N GLY A 315 -19.95 -22.92 13.23
CA GLY A 315 -19.50 -22.98 14.62
C GLY A 315 -19.52 -21.66 15.34
N ARG A 316 -19.33 -21.70 16.66
CA ARG A 316 -19.12 -20.54 17.53
C ARG A 316 -17.70 -20.43 18.08
N LEU A 317 -16.88 -21.43 17.84
CA LEU A 317 -15.45 -21.43 18.11
C LEU A 317 -14.70 -21.73 16.80
N ARG A 318 -13.71 -20.92 16.48
CA ARG A 318 -12.84 -21.09 15.33
C ARG A 318 -11.38 -21.07 15.72
N LEU A 319 -10.68 -22.16 15.47
CA LEU A 319 -9.25 -22.25 15.58
C LEU A 319 -8.62 -21.91 14.24
N LEU A 320 -7.58 -21.06 14.27
CA LEU A 320 -6.91 -20.53 13.10
C LEU A 320 -5.42 -20.88 13.15
N LYS A 321 -4.92 -21.60 12.15
CA LYS A 321 -3.48 -21.84 11.98
C LYS A 321 -2.97 -21.00 10.81
N SER A 322 -2.13 -20.01 11.12
CA SER A 322 -1.52 -19.16 10.09
C SER A 322 -0.30 -19.84 9.49
N SER A 323 -0.11 -19.69 8.18
CA SER A 323 1.16 -20.06 7.51
C SER A 323 2.37 -19.25 8.02
N ASP A 324 2.14 -18.14 8.71
CA ASP A 324 3.12 -17.30 9.39
C ASP A 324 2.64 -16.96 10.80
N HIS A 325 2.64 -17.95 11.70
CA HIS A 325 2.19 -17.77 13.08
C HIS A 325 2.97 -16.65 13.79
N ARG A 326 4.30 -16.65 13.69
CA ARG A 326 5.14 -15.56 14.23
C ARG A 326 4.72 -14.19 13.71
N GLY A 327 4.35 -14.08 12.43
CA GLY A 327 3.93 -12.82 11.83
C GLY A 327 2.63 -12.28 12.43
N VAL A 328 1.61 -13.14 12.60
CA VAL A 328 0.30 -12.70 13.13
C VAL A 328 0.34 -12.40 14.62
N THR A 329 1.32 -12.94 15.37
CA THR A 329 1.50 -12.68 16.80
C THR A 329 2.44 -11.49 17.11
N ILE A 330 3.04 -10.84 16.10
CA ILE A 330 3.79 -9.60 16.32
C ILE A 330 2.87 -8.55 16.94
N GLY A 331 3.31 -7.99 18.08
CA GLY A 331 2.53 -7.02 18.83
C GLY A 331 1.36 -7.63 19.61
N GLN A 332 1.44 -8.92 19.93
CA GLN A 332 0.50 -9.56 20.84
C GLN A 332 0.38 -8.74 22.12
N GLN A 333 -0.84 -8.56 22.60
CA GLN A 333 -1.18 -7.74 23.76
C GLN A 333 -2.02 -8.55 24.75
N GLU A 334 -1.96 -8.18 26.01
CA GLU A 334 -2.82 -8.74 27.04
C GLU A 334 -3.92 -7.74 27.40
N VAL A 335 -5.18 -8.15 27.33
CA VAL A 335 -6.33 -7.32 27.64
C VAL A 335 -7.30 -8.13 28.50
N LYS A 336 -7.54 -7.66 29.73
CA LYS A 336 -8.42 -8.34 30.69
C LYS A 336 -8.06 -9.81 30.93
N GLY A 337 -6.77 -10.16 30.93
CA GLY A 337 -6.27 -11.52 31.10
C GLY A 337 -6.25 -12.38 29.84
N PHE A 338 -6.69 -11.84 28.69
CA PHE A 338 -6.69 -12.57 27.41
C PHE A 338 -5.51 -12.12 26.53
N LYS A 339 -4.83 -13.09 25.91
CA LYS A 339 -3.79 -12.86 24.90
C LYS A 339 -4.46 -12.53 23.56
N LEU A 340 -4.35 -11.30 23.08
CA LEU A 340 -4.91 -10.87 21.80
C LEU A 340 -3.80 -10.60 20.79
N VAL A 341 -4.06 -10.77 19.51
CA VAL A 341 -3.19 -10.21 18.46
C VAL A 341 -3.20 -8.68 18.51
N SER A 342 -2.33 -8.01 17.75
CA SER A 342 -2.30 -6.54 17.69
C SER A 342 -3.60 -5.97 17.11
N ASP A 343 -3.91 -4.72 17.43
CA ASP A 343 -5.09 -4.01 16.91
C ASP A 343 -5.14 -4.01 15.38
N VAL A 344 -4.00 -3.83 14.72
CA VAL A 344 -3.89 -3.90 13.25
C VAL A 344 -4.31 -5.28 12.74
N GLN A 345 -3.85 -6.35 13.41
CA GLN A 345 -4.21 -7.70 13.01
C GLN A 345 -5.70 -7.99 13.28
N ILE A 346 -6.25 -7.52 14.42
CA ILE A 346 -7.68 -7.62 14.71
C ILE A 346 -8.49 -6.90 13.63
N TYR A 347 -8.09 -5.70 13.25
CA TYR A 347 -8.74 -4.90 12.20
C TYR A 347 -8.77 -5.66 10.85
N LEU A 348 -7.62 -6.16 10.39
CA LEU A 348 -7.51 -6.90 9.13
C LEU A 348 -8.36 -8.17 9.12
N ASP A 349 -8.42 -8.87 10.26
CA ASP A 349 -9.18 -10.11 10.40
C ASP A 349 -10.70 -9.87 10.48
N LEU A 350 -11.14 -8.70 10.95
CA LEU A 350 -12.54 -8.31 11.06
C LEU A 350 -13.09 -7.71 9.78
N ALA A 351 -12.32 -6.86 9.12
CA ALA A 351 -12.80 -6.02 8.01
C ALA A 351 -13.41 -6.80 6.83
N LYS A 352 -13.11 -8.11 6.73
CA LYS A 352 -13.67 -9.00 5.70
C LYS A 352 -14.42 -10.21 6.27
N ALA A 353 -14.70 -10.21 7.57
CA ALA A 353 -15.24 -11.37 8.25
C ALA A 353 -16.76 -11.57 8.09
N GLY A 354 -17.49 -10.59 7.53
CA GLY A 354 -18.95 -10.58 7.52
C GLY A 354 -19.56 -10.37 8.92
N LEU A 355 -20.85 -10.62 9.10
CA LEU A 355 -21.54 -10.52 10.39
C LEU A 355 -21.26 -9.23 11.17
N ARG A 356 -21.26 -8.06 10.48
CA ARG A 356 -20.91 -6.74 11.02
C ARG A 356 -19.45 -6.65 11.51
N GLY A 357 -18.56 -7.48 10.97
CA GLY A 357 -17.14 -7.45 11.31
C GLY A 357 -16.46 -6.16 10.85
N ASP A 358 -16.87 -5.60 9.72
CA ASP A 358 -16.45 -4.30 9.21
C ASP A 358 -16.81 -3.14 10.14
N GLU A 359 -18.04 -3.11 10.68
CA GLU A 359 -18.45 -2.10 11.67
C GLU A 359 -17.63 -2.22 12.96
N GLN A 360 -17.43 -3.44 13.47
CA GLN A 360 -16.60 -3.70 14.65
C GLN A 360 -15.13 -3.31 14.41
N ALA A 361 -14.62 -3.51 13.18
CA ALA A 361 -13.27 -3.09 12.81
C ALA A 361 -13.11 -1.57 12.82
N GLU A 362 -14.09 -0.82 12.27
CA GLU A 362 -14.05 0.63 12.27
C GLU A 362 -14.19 1.21 13.69
N GLU A 363 -15.01 0.63 14.56
CA GLU A 363 -15.06 1.03 15.97
C GLU A 363 -13.72 0.84 16.68
N LEU A 364 -13.03 -0.27 16.41
CA LEU A 364 -11.68 -0.49 16.92
C LEU A 364 -10.70 0.57 16.38
N ARG A 365 -10.75 0.86 15.07
CA ARG A 365 -9.87 1.83 14.43
C ARG A 365 -10.07 3.25 14.93
N ASN A 366 -11.31 3.61 15.30
CA ASN A 366 -11.66 4.93 15.79
C ASN A 366 -11.17 5.23 17.22
N ARG A 367 -10.64 4.26 17.92
CA ARG A 367 -10.07 4.48 19.26
C ARG A 367 -8.80 5.32 19.20
N ASP A 368 -8.62 6.18 20.20
CA ASP A 368 -7.42 7.04 20.29
C ASP A 368 -6.14 6.24 20.54
N ASP A 369 -6.25 5.08 21.20
CA ASP A 369 -5.14 4.18 21.50
C ASP A 369 -4.95 3.07 20.45
N PHE A 370 -5.65 3.11 19.31
CA PHE A 370 -5.50 2.13 18.26
C PHE A 370 -4.04 2.03 17.80
N ALA A 371 -3.48 0.81 17.88
CA ALA A 371 -2.11 0.50 17.48
C ALA A 371 -1.04 1.47 18.05
N GLY A 372 -1.23 1.92 19.29
CA GLY A 372 -0.30 2.85 19.95
C GLY A 372 -0.53 4.32 19.66
N GLY A 373 -1.68 4.67 19.11
CA GLY A 373 -2.09 6.04 18.81
C GLY A 373 -1.57 6.54 17.45
N TRP A 374 -2.47 6.62 16.47
CA TRP A 374 -2.15 7.10 15.11
C TRP A 374 -2.65 8.53 14.87
N LYS A 375 -3.33 9.12 15.83
CA LYS A 375 -3.90 10.47 15.72
C LYS A 375 -2.97 11.55 16.24
#